data_db4ab01a5af80e4a6ebb5f3ab80d850f
#
_entry.id   db4ab01a5af80e4a6ebb5f3ab80d850f
#
_cell.length_a   1.000
_cell.length_b   1.000
_cell.length_c   1.000
_cell.angle_alpha   90.00
_cell.angle_beta   90.00
_cell.angle_gamma   90.00
#
_symmetry.space_group_name_H-M   'P 1'
#
loop_
_entity.id
_entity.type
_entity.pdbx_description
1 polymer ?
#
loop_
_entity_poly.entity_id
_entity_poly.type
_entity_poly.pdbx_seq_one_letter_code
_entity_poly.pdbx_strand_id
1 'polypeptide(L)'
;ESLPQSDQTPFVVSVDKDGRVFINDIEIQSEHLSAKLLAIFKEKPAEKVFLRADKRVPYGSVMDVMAQIRAAGVDKLGMITEPPVEQRN
;
A
#
# COMPACT_ATOMS: atom_id res chain seq x y z
N GLU A 1 -19.29 -17.97 -14.95
CA GLU A 1 -19.12 -17.28 -15.03
C GLU A 1 -18.14 -16.56 -14.58
N SER A 2 -17.45 -16.26 -15.23
CA SER A 2 -16.40 -15.60 -14.79
C SER A 2 -16.76 -14.39 -14.10
N LEU A 3 -15.95 -13.98 -13.21
CA LEU A 3 -16.26 -12.85 -12.49
C LEU A 3 -15.49 -11.72 -12.93
N PRO A 4 -16.01 -10.58 -12.93
CA PRO A 4 -15.35 -9.42 -13.43
C PRO A 4 -14.51 -8.72 -12.42
N GLN A 5 -14.07 -9.40 -11.44
CA GLN A 5 -13.42 -8.69 -10.47
C GLN A 5 -12.07 -8.26 -10.82
N SER A 6 -11.59 -8.60 -11.96
CA SER A 6 -10.27 -8.15 -12.31
C SER A 6 -10.18 -6.64 -12.31
N ASP A 7 -11.28 -5.96 -12.58
CA ASP A 7 -11.26 -4.53 -12.55
C ASP A 7 -11.27 -4.01 -11.16
N GLN A 8 -11.54 -4.85 -10.21
CA GLN A 8 -11.69 -4.43 -8.86
C GLN A 8 -10.46 -4.77 -8.04
N THR A 9 -9.37 -5.08 -8.67
CA THR A 9 -8.18 -5.45 -7.94
C THR A 9 -7.74 -4.30 -7.07
N PRO A 10 -7.58 -4.52 -5.80
CA PRO A 10 -7.19 -3.42 -4.93
C PRO A 10 -5.77 -3.02 -5.18
N PHE A 11 -5.47 -1.79 -4.86
CA PHE A 11 -4.14 -1.26 -4.94
C PHE A 11 -3.48 -1.49 -3.59
N VAL A 12 -2.36 -2.14 -3.57
CA VAL A 12 -1.71 -2.46 -2.32
C VAL A 12 -0.33 -1.84 -2.31
N VAL A 13 -0.07 -1.01 -1.30
CA VAL A 13 1.25 -0.47 -1.06
C VAL A 13 1.82 -1.25 0.10
N SER A 14 2.99 -1.83 -0.08
CA SER A 14 3.58 -2.68 0.94
C SER A 14 4.90 -2.09 1.41
N VAL A 15 5.20 -2.30 2.68
CA VAL A 15 6.47 -1.89 3.26
C VAL A 15 7.06 -3.10 3.93
N ASP A 16 8.26 -3.49 3.54
CA ASP A 16 8.85 -4.67 4.14
C ASP A 16 9.68 -4.30 5.36
N LYS A 17 10.25 -5.29 6.01
CA LYS A 17 10.94 -5.06 7.26
C LYS A 17 12.14 -4.15 7.11
N ASP A 18 12.67 -4.03 5.92
CA ASP A 18 13.81 -3.16 5.67
C ASP A 18 13.40 -1.78 5.23
N GLY A 19 12.12 -1.51 5.21
CA GLY A 19 11.63 -0.20 4.81
C GLY A 19 11.46 -0.03 3.31
N ARG A 20 11.57 -1.08 2.55
CA ARG A 20 11.36 -0.99 1.11
C ARG A 20 9.89 -0.92 0.82
N VAL A 21 9.53 -0.11 -0.15
CA VAL A 21 8.14 0.16 -0.48
C VAL A 21 7.84 -0.43 -1.84
N PHE A 22 6.68 -1.06 -1.94
CA PHE A 22 6.25 -1.68 -3.19
C PHE A 22 4.85 -1.23 -3.53
N ILE A 23 4.59 -1.02 -4.81
CA ILE A 23 3.23 -0.83 -5.28
C ILE A 23 2.87 -2.12 -5.98
N ASN A 24 1.92 -2.84 -5.41
CA ASN A 24 1.61 -4.20 -5.80
C ASN A 24 2.88 -5.03 -5.68
N ASP A 25 3.56 -5.36 -6.68
CA ASP A 25 4.79 -6.13 -6.53
C ASP A 25 6.01 -5.41 -7.04
N ILE A 26 5.88 -4.15 -7.34
CA ILE A 26 6.97 -3.42 -7.95
C ILE A 26 7.59 -2.49 -6.94
N GLU A 27 8.88 -2.61 -6.74
CA GLU A 27 9.56 -1.79 -5.76
C GLU A 27 9.66 -0.35 -6.25
N ILE A 28 9.39 0.59 -5.34
CA ILE A 28 9.41 2.01 -5.63
C ILE A 28 10.26 2.66 -4.56
N GLN A 29 11.07 3.61 -4.91
CA GLN A 29 11.80 4.36 -3.91
C GLN A 29 10.82 5.18 -3.11
N SER A 30 10.99 5.15 -1.80
CA SER A 30 9.96 5.74 -0.94
C SER A 30 9.76 7.22 -1.21
N GLU A 31 10.80 7.94 -1.58
CA GLU A 31 10.62 9.36 -1.82
C GLU A 31 9.86 9.65 -3.11
N HIS A 32 9.66 8.65 -3.94
CA HIS A 32 8.91 8.84 -5.17
C HIS A 32 7.50 8.28 -5.09
N LEU A 33 7.11 7.82 -3.91
CA LEU A 33 5.85 7.10 -3.78
C LEU A 33 4.65 7.98 -4.10
N SER A 34 4.57 9.17 -3.54
CA SER A 34 3.39 10.00 -3.77
C SER A 34 3.28 10.42 -5.22
N ALA A 35 4.39 10.75 -5.85
CA ALA A 35 4.36 11.16 -7.25
C ALA A 35 3.93 9.99 -8.13
N LYS A 36 4.41 8.80 -7.82
CA LYS A 36 4.05 7.64 -8.61
C LYS A 36 2.57 7.31 -8.47
N LEU A 37 2.07 7.36 -7.24
CA LEU A 37 0.67 7.09 -7.03
C LEU A 37 -0.21 8.13 -7.70
N LEU A 38 0.20 9.38 -7.63
CA LEU A 38 -0.57 10.43 -8.26
C LEU A 38 -0.67 10.20 -9.76
N ALA A 39 0.44 9.82 -10.39
CA ALA A 39 0.43 9.58 -11.81
C ALA A 39 -0.47 8.39 -12.15
N ILE A 40 -0.42 7.33 -11.37
CA ILE A 40 -1.24 6.17 -11.62
C ILE A 40 -2.71 6.50 -11.45
N PHE A 41 -3.06 7.24 -10.40
CA PHE A 41 -4.46 7.52 -10.14
C PHE A 41 -5.06 8.52 -11.11
N LYS A 42 -4.24 9.30 -11.79
CA LYS A 42 -4.75 10.15 -12.82
C LYS A 42 -5.30 9.33 -13.97
N GLU A 43 -4.61 8.25 -14.29
CA GLU A 43 -5.07 7.41 -15.37
C GLU A 43 -6.19 6.50 -14.92
N LYS A 44 -6.08 6.00 -13.71
CA LYS A 44 -7.05 5.03 -13.26
C LYS A 44 -7.31 5.27 -11.80
N PRO A 45 -8.28 6.07 -11.46
CA PRO A 45 -8.53 6.37 -10.07
C PRO A 45 -8.85 5.13 -9.27
N ALA A 46 -8.21 4.99 -8.15
CA ALA A 46 -8.43 3.85 -7.29
C ALA A 46 -9.42 4.23 -6.23
N GLU A 47 -10.37 3.35 -5.98
CA GLU A 47 -11.33 3.63 -4.97
C GLU A 47 -10.79 3.39 -3.59
N LYS A 48 -9.88 2.45 -3.48
CA LYS A 48 -9.37 2.11 -2.19
C LYS A 48 -7.94 1.64 -2.32
N VAL A 49 -7.11 2.07 -1.40
CA VAL A 49 -5.72 1.66 -1.35
C VAL A 49 -5.51 0.97 -0.02
N PHE A 50 -4.83 -0.16 -0.04
CA PHE A 50 -4.49 -0.85 1.19
C PHE A 50 -3.02 -0.68 1.48
N LEU A 51 -2.69 -0.47 2.73
CA LEU A 51 -1.31 -0.41 3.16
C LEU A 51 -1.01 -1.67 3.95
N ARG A 52 -0.01 -2.42 3.48
CA ARG A 52 0.39 -3.62 4.15
C ARG A 52 1.79 -3.42 4.68
N ALA A 53 2.01 -3.64 5.94
CA ALA A 53 3.32 -3.43 6.53
C ALA A 53 3.75 -4.68 7.28
N ASP A 54 5.02 -5.03 7.11
CA ASP A 54 5.59 -6.10 7.89
C ASP A 54 5.59 -5.66 9.34
N LYS A 55 5.29 -6.59 10.25
CA LYS A 55 5.17 -6.21 11.64
C LYS A 55 6.48 -5.72 12.23
N ARG A 56 7.58 -5.97 11.56
CA ARG A 56 8.87 -5.53 12.05
C ARG A 56 9.27 -4.16 11.53
N VAL A 57 8.47 -3.54 10.68
CA VAL A 57 8.83 -2.26 10.13
C VAL A 57 8.68 -1.20 11.20
N PRO A 58 9.58 -0.25 11.29
CA PRO A 58 9.44 0.81 12.28
C PRO A 58 8.19 1.64 12.04
N TYR A 59 7.57 2.03 13.12
CA TYR A 59 6.32 2.77 13.03
C TYR A 59 6.49 4.06 12.22
N GLY A 60 7.64 4.74 12.39
CA GLY A 60 7.87 5.96 11.64
C GLY A 60 7.87 5.75 10.14
N SER A 61 8.37 4.62 9.70
CA SER A 61 8.35 4.31 8.27
C SER A 61 6.93 4.14 7.77
N VAL A 62 6.09 3.51 8.57
CA VAL A 62 4.70 3.33 8.18
C VAL A 62 3.99 4.67 8.11
N MET A 63 4.25 5.54 9.09
CA MET A 63 3.62 6.86 9.09
C MET A 63 4.05 7.66 7.88
N ASP A 64 5.30 7.57 7.50
CA ASP A 64 5.80 8.30 6.35
C ASP A 64 5.11 7.83 5.08
N VAL A 65 4.97 6.53 4.93
CA VAL A 65 4.31 5.98 3.76
C VAL A 65 2.83 6.39 3.74
N MET A 66 2.18 6.36 4.90
CA MET A 66 0.79 6.78 4.97
C MET A 66 0.63 8.24 4.56
N ALA A 67 1.55 9.09 4.99
CA ALA A 67 1.48 10.49 4.63
C ALA A 67 1.62 10.67 3.13
N GLN A 68 2.48 9.88 2.50
CA GLN A 68 2.65 10.00 1.06
C GLN A 68 1.43 9.49 0.31
N ILE A 69 0.80 8.43 0.80
CA ILE A 69 -0.39 7.93 0.16
C ILE A 69 -1.49 8.98 0.23
N ARG A 70 -1.63 9.64 1.37
CA ARG A 70 -2.64 10.66 1.50
C ARG A 70 -2.31 11.87 0.64
N ALA A 71 -1.03 12.19 0.51
CA ALA A 71 -0.64 13.31 -0.34
C ALA A 71 -1.00 13.05 -1.80
N ALA A 72 -1.15 11.78 -2.18
CA ALA A 72 -1.56 11.46 -3.53
C ALA A 72 -3.06 11.55 -3.73
N GLY A 73 -3.79 11.96 -2.70
CA GLY A 73 -5.22 12.19 -2.85
C GLY A 73 -6.10 11.00 -2.54
N VAL A 74 -5.57 10.02 -1.83
CA VAL A 74 -6.37 8.84 -1.53
C VAL A 74 -7.32 9.16 -0.38
N ASP A 75 -8.59 8.96 -0.62
CA ASP A 75 -9.59 9.19 0.40
C ASP A 75 -9.83 7.99 1.28
N LYS A 76 -9.75 6.80 0.71
CA LYS A 76 -10.04 5.59 1.43
C LYS A 76 -8.79 4.76 1.55
N LEU A 77 -8.29 4.65 2.75
CA LEU A 77 -7.08 3.91 3.01
C LEU A 77 -7.38 2.83 4.01
N GLY A 78 -7.20 1.59 3.61
CA GLY A 78 -7.36 0.47 4.49
C GLY A 78 -6.00 -0.03 4.94
N MET A 79 -5.95 -0.61 6.11
CA MET A 79 -4.71 -1.17 6.61
C MET A 79 -4.82 -2.66 6.66
N ILE A 80 -3.80 -3.34 6.19
CA ILE A 80 -3.71 -4.77 6.30
C ILE A 80 -2.55 -5.06 7.21
N THR A 81 -2.82 -5.68 8.35
CA THR A 81 -1.75 -6.03 9.22
C THR A 81 -1.57 -7.53 9.16
N GLU A 82 -0.35 -7.97 9.19
CA GLU A 82 -0.12 -9.38 9.19
C GLU A 82 -0.32 -9.91 10.57
N PRO A 83 -1.13 -10.95 10.72
CA PRO A 83 -1.38 -11.47 12.04
C PRO A 83 -0.13 -12.14 12.57
N PRO A 84 0.01 -12.17 13.85
CA PRO A 84 1.13 -12.87 14.43
C PRO A 84 1.04 -14.34 14.09
N VAL A 85 2.06 -14.86 13.57
CA VAL A 85 1.99 -16.21 13.14
C VAL A 85 1.96 -17.15 14.24
N GLU A 86 2.61 -16.84 15.24
CA GLU A 86 2.64 -17.75 16.21
C GLU A 86 1.63 -17.72 17.10
N GLN A 87 0.76 -17.18 16.85
CA GLN A 87 -0.23 -17.15 17.63
C GLN A 87 -0.73 -18.28 17.86
N ARG A 88 -0.43 -19.02 17.84
CA ARG A 88 -0.77 -20.01 18.09
C ARG A 88 -0.60 -20.37 19.03
N ASN A 89 -0.41 -20.18 19.56
CA ASN A 89 -0.29 -20.58 20.36
C ASN A 89 -0.52 -20.71 20.80
#